data_10f63d038dac9797eee6f67becb7b2a6
#
_entry.id   10f63d038dac9797eee6f67becb7b2a6
#
_cell.length_a   1.000
_cell.length_b   1.000
_cell.length_c   1.000
_cell.angle_alpha   90.00
_cell.angle_beta   90.00
_cell.angle_gamma   90.00
#
_symmetry.space_group_name_H-M   'P 1'
#
loop_
_entity.id
_entity.type
_entity.pdbx_description
1 polymer ?
#
loop_
_entity_poly.entity_id
_entity_poly.type
_entity_poly.pdbx_seq_one_letter_code
_entity_poly.pdbx_strand_id
1 'polypeptide(L)'
;MKILIDDANIDAIKALYPVYPIDGVTTNPSILAKSGRQPYEVLKEIRAFIGAEAELHVQVVGRTADAMLEDVECIHAELGAQTYTKIPVNPAGLEAIQRLRKAQPDAHITATAIYTPMQAFLAAKAGADYAAPYINRIDNLGADGIATAKIIQDMF
;
A
#
# COMPACT_ATOMS: atom_id res chain seq x y z
N MET A 1 5.65 12.02 -10.85
CA MET A 1 6.42 11.00 -10.09
C MET A 1 6.26 11.31 -8.61
N LYS A 2 6.03 10.31 -7.75
CA LYS A 2 5.89 10.48 -6.30
C LYS A 2 6.95 9.67 -5.57
N ILE A 3 7.42 10.18 -4.43
CA ILE A 3 8.42 9.52 -3.57
C ILE A 3 7.76 9.22 -2.22
N LEU A 4 7.70 7.94 -1.86
CA LEU A 4 7.16 7.49 -0.59
C LEU A 4 8.26 6.84 0.25
N ILE A 5 8.29 7.11 1.56
CA ILE A 5 9.15 6.41 2.51
C ILE A 5 8.48 5.07 2.86
N ASP A 6 9.17 3.94 2.65
CA ASP A 6 8.68 2.60 3.05
C ASP A 6 9.25 2.22 4.43
N ASP A 7 8.74 2.84 5.49
CA ASP A 7 9.15 2.61 6.88
C ASP A 7 8.02 2.98 7.87
N ALA A 8 8.16 2.50 9.12
CA ALA A 8 7.31 2.87 10.24
C ALA A 8 8.11 3.47 11.42
N ASN A 9 9.42 3.69 11.25
CA ASN A 9 10.24 4.36 12.23
C ASN A 9 10.03 5.88 12.14
N ILE A 10 9.29 6.42 13.08
CA ILE A 10 8.90 7.84 13.07
C ILE A 10 10.11 8.79 13.13
N ASP A 11 11.18 8.43 13.83
CA ASP A 11 12.37 9.28 13.92
C ASP A 11 13.11 9.31 12.57
N ALA A 12 13.20 8.18 11.87
CA ALA A 12 13.75 8.11 10.52
C ALA A 12 12.90 8.93 9.53
N ILE A 13 11.57 8.81 9.61
CA ILE A 13 10.64 9.57 8.77
C ILE A 13 10.84 11.08 9.02
N LYS A 14 10.86 11.52 10.27
CA LYS A 14 11.08 12.93 10.65
C LYS A 14 12.42 13.48 10.16
N ALA A 15 13.46 12.65 10.16
CA ALA A 15 14.79 13.05 9.69
C ALA A 15 14.85 13.19 8.15
N LEU A 16 14.13 12.37 7.40
CA LEU A 16 14.14 12.38 5.93
C LEU A 16 13.22 13.44 5.31
N TYR A 17 12.08 13.69 5.93
CA TYR A 17 11.03 14.57 5.40
C TYR A 17 11.50 15.99 5.05
N PRO A 18 12.36 16.71 5.85
CA PRO A 18 12.84 18.03 5.50
C PRO A 18 13.96 18.03 4.45
N VAL A 19 14.54 16.86 4.15
CA VAL A 19 15.71 16.74 3.25
C VAL A 19 15.28 16.37 1.83
N TYR A 20 14.25 15.55 1.70
CA TYR A 20 13.80 15.00 0.42
C TYR A 20 12.38 15.47 0.07
N PRO A 21 12.05 15.58 -1.23
CA PRO A 21 10.70 15.90 -1.69
C PRO A 21 9.78 14.70 -1.53
N ILE A 22 9.37 14.40 -0.28
CA ILE A 22 8.56 13.25 0.08
C ILE A 22 7.08 13.58 -0.09
N ASP A 23 6.36 12.72 -0.81
CA ASP A 23 4.92 12.82 -1.03
C ASP A 23 4.09 12.03 0.00
N GLY A 24 4.73 11.10 0.71
CA GLY A 24 4.01 10.30 1.70
C GLY A 24 4.82 9.15 2.31
N VAL A 25 4.12 8.28 3.01
CA VAL A 25 4.69 7.11 3.70
C VAL A 25 3.90 5.85 3.33
N THR A 26 4.60 4.77 3.07
CA THR A 26 4.01 3.45 2.89
C THR A 26 4.48 2.50 3.99
N THR A 27 3.57 1.66 4.46
CA THR A 27 3.84 0.67 5.49
C THR A 27 3.40 -0.71 5.04
N ASN A 28 3.74 -1.71 5.82
CA ASN A 28 3.20 -3.06 5.70
C ASN A 28 3.24 -3.75 7.07
N PRO A 29 2.53 -4.89 7.27
CA PRO A 29 2.50 -5.56 8.57
C PRO A 29 3.87 -5.92 9.14
N SER A 30 4.83 -6.30 8.30
CA SER A 30 6.18 -6.66 8.73
C SER A 30 6.98 -5.45 9.23
N ILE A 31 6.82 -4.30 8.59
CA ILE A 31 7.45 -3.04 9.00
C ILE A 31 6.84 -2.58 10.33
N LEU A 32 5.52 -2.59 10.45
CA LEU A 32 4.82 -2.21 11.69
C LEU A 32 5.19 -3.14 12.86
N ALA A 33 5.25 -4.45 12.62
CA ALA A 33 5.63 -5.42 13.66
C ALA A 33 7.04 -5.19 14.23
N LYS A 34 7.99 -4.71 13.41
CA LYS A 34 9.35 -4.39 13.86
C LYS A 34 9.40 -3.26 14.89
N SER A 35 8.41 -2.38 14.93
CA SER A 35 8.35 -1.29 15.90
C SER A 35 8.11 -1.78 17.34
N GLY A 36 7.57 -3.00 17.53
CA GLY A 36 7.17 -3.54 18.83
C GLY A 36 6.01 -2.80 19.50
N ARG A 37 5.38 -1.86 18.80
CA ARG A 37 4.27 -1.02 19.27
C ARG A 37 2.94 -1.46 18.64
N GLN A 38 1.83 -0.97 19.18
CA GLN A 38 0.52 -1.18 18.57
C GLN A 38 0.46 -0.51 17.19
N PRO A 39 0.06 -1.23 16.13
CA PRO A 39 0.12 -0.73 14.75
C PRO A 39 -0.61 0.60 14.55
N TYR A 40 -1.83 0.75 15.07
CA TYR A 40 -2.60 1.99 14.90
C TYR A 40 -2.04 3.18 15.67
N GLU A 41 -1.32 2.96 16.79
CA GLU A 41 -0.61 4.06 17.47
C GLU A 41 0.51 4.61 16.58
N VAL A 42 1.29 3.73 15.97
CA VAL A 42 2.37 4.10 15.04
C VAL A 42 1.79 4.81 13.80
N LEU A 43 0.74 4.26 13.20
CA LEU A 43 0.10 4.82 12.02
C LEU A 43 -0.52 6.21 12.28
N LYS A 44 -1.15 6.39 13.44
CA LYS A 44 -1.68 7.70 13.87
C LYS A 44 -0.57 8.73 14.08
N GLU A 45 0.56 8.32 14.66
CA GLU A 45 1.71 9.20 14.83
C GLU A 45 2.30 9.62 13.48
N ILE A 46 2.42 8.68 12.52
CA ILE A 46 2.85 8.97 11.15
C ILE A 46 1.85 9.93 10.50
N ARG A 47 0.55 9.64 10.54
CA ARG A 47 -0.49 10.49 9.94
C ARG A 47 -0.48 11.91 10.54
N ALA A 48 -0.34 12.03 11.87
CA ALA A 48 -0.26 13.32 12.54
C ALA A 48 0.95 14.14 12.11
N PHE A 49 2.08 13.48 11.81
CA PHE A 49 3.29 14.14 11.37
C PHE A 49 3.24 14.57 9.90
N ILE A 50 2.80 13.67 8.99
CA ILE A 50 2.79 13.98 7.55
C ILE A 50 1.61 14.85 7.11
N GLY A 51 0.58 15.00 7.96
CA GLY A 51 -0.64 15.75 7.65
C GLY A 51 -1.65 14.98 6.80
N ALA A 52 -2.78 15.60 6.48
CA ALA A 52 -3.87 14.97 5.75
C ALA A 52 -3.60 14.83 4.24
N GLU A 53 -2.84 15.77 3.67
CA GLU A 53 -2.62 15.85 2.22
C GLU A 53 -1.57 14.85 1.70
N ALA A 54 -0.63 14.44 2.57
CA ALA A 54 0.39 13.45 2.19
C ALA A 54 -0.19 12.04 2.13
N GLU A 55 0.30 11.24 1.20
CA GLU A 55 -0.16 9.86 1.04
C GLU A 55 0.30 8.98 2.21
N LEU A 56 -0.62 8.24 2.80
CA LEU A 56 -0.32 7.17 3.75
C LEU A 56 -0.90 5.86 3.21
N HIS A 57 -0.05 4.86 3.03
CA HIS A 57 -0.44 3.55 2.52
C HIS A 57 -0.39 2.50 3.63
N VAL A 58 -1.52 1.88 3.92
CA VAL A 58 -1.69 0.91 5.02
C VAL A 58 -2.27 -0.39 4.50
N GLN A 59 -1.65 -1.52 4.84
CA GLN A 59 -2.04 -2.82 4.32
C GLN A 59 -3.09 -3.50 5.21
N VAL A 60 -4.15 -4.03 4.57
CA VAL A 60 -5.12 -4.95 5.19
C VAL A 60 -4.45 -6.28 5.57
N VAL A 61 -4.96 -6.95 6.59
CA VAL A 61 -4.45 -8.23 7.09
C VAL A 61 -5.46 -9.36 6.95
N GLY A 62 -6.71 -9.04 6.66
CA GLY A 62 -7.78 -10.00 6.39
C GLY A 62 -7.40 -11.01 5.29
N ARG A 63 -7.95 -12.22 5.36
CA ARG A 63 -7.64 -13.31 4.43
C ARG A 63 -8.76 -13.58 3.42
N THR A 64 -9.95 -13.07 3.69
CA THR A 64 -11.12 -13.13 2.80
C THR A 64 -11.46 -11.74 2.29
N ALA A 65 -12.22 -11.63 1.22
CA ALA A 65 -12.68 -10.35 0.71
C ALA A 65 -13.46 -9.56 1.76
N ASP A 66 -14.34 -10.20 2.51
CA ASP A 66 -15.12 -9.55 3.57
C ASP A 66 -14.20 -9.01 4.68
N ALA A 67 -13.28 -9.83 5.20
CA ALA A 67 -12.35 -9.40 6.24
C ALA A 67 -11.41 -8.26 5.76
N MET A 68 -11.01 -8.26 4.48
CA MET A 68 -10.23 -7.15 3.92
C MET A 68 -11.06 -5.86 3.84
N LEU A 69 -12.34 -5.95 3.52
CA LEU A 69 -13.23 -4.79 3.49
C LEU A 69 -13.52 -4.25 4.90
N GLU A 70 -13.66 -5.12 5.90
CA GLU A 70 -13.74 -4.71 7.31
C GLU A 70 -12.46 -3.97 7.74
N ASP A 71 -11.27 -4.47 7.35
CA ASP A 71 -10.01 -3.77 7.60
C ASP A 71 -9.96 -2.39 6.94
N VAL A 72 -10.47 -2.25 5.70
CA VAL A 72 -10.57 -0.95 5.00
C VAL A 72 -11.42 0.03 5.82
N GLU A 73 -12.57 -0.41 6.31
CA GLU A 73 -13.45 0.43 7.16
C GLU A 73 -12.72 0.87 8.44
N CYS A 74 -12.01 -0.05 9.11
CA CYS A 74 -11.20 0.27 10.29
C CYS A 74 -10.08 1.27 9.97
N ILE A 75 -9.34 1.06 8.88
CA ILE A 75 -8.27 1.97 8.44
C ILE A 75 -8.82 3.37 8.19
N HIS A 76 -9.94 3.48 7.47
CA HIS A 76 -10.55 4.77 7.18
C HIS A 76 -11.12 5.47 8.43
N ALA A 77 -11.71 4.71 9.36
CA ALA A 77 -12.21 5.25 10.63
C ALA A 77 -11.08 5.81 11.50
N GLU A 78 -9.93 5.15 11.53
CA GLU A 78 -8.80 5.51 12.39
C GLU A 78 -7.85 6.55 11.79
N LEU A 79 -7.69 6.57 10.45
CA LEU A 79 -6.65 7.34 9.76
C LEU A 79 -7.19 8.30 8.69
N GLY A 80 -8.50 8.28 8.43
CA GLY A 80 -9.17 9.11 7.43
C GLY A 80 -9.36 8.40 6.09
N ALA A 81 -10.45 8.75 5.40
CA ALA A 81 -10.85 8.15 4.12
C ALA A 81 -9.85 8.37 2.97
N GLN A 82 -8.96 9.35 3.08
CA GLN A 82 -7.87 9.64 2.12
C GLN A 82 -6.69 8.66 2.25
N THR A 83 -6.73 7.72 3.21
CA THR A 83 -5.67 6.72 3.38
C THR A 83 -5.75 5.67 2.28
N TYR A 84 -4.63 5.42 1.60
CA TYR A 84 -4.51 4.35 0.62
C TYR A 84 -4.52 2.99 1.32
N THR A 85 -5.49 2.15 0.98
CA THR A 85 -5.55 0.78 1.49
C THR A 85 -4.77 -0.15 0.58
N LYS A 86 -3.77 -0.85 1.15
CA LYS A 86 -2.95 -1.82 0.40
C LYS A 86 -3.60 -3.20 0.47
N ILE A 87 -4.02 -3.73 -0.68
CA ILE A 87 -4.72 -5.01 -0.79
C ILE A 87 -3.86 -6.00 -1.59
N PRO A 88 -3.56 -7.20 -1.04
CA PRO A 88 -2.74 -8.20 -1.74
C PRO A 88 -3.41 -8.73 -3.01
N VAL A 89 -2.64 -8.94 -4.08
CA VAL A 89 -3.15 -9.49 -5.35
C VAL A 89 -3.21 -11.01 -5.27
N ASN A 90 -4.33 -11.49 -4.75
CA ASN A 90 -4.77 -12.87 -4.78
C ASN A 90 -6.29 -12.90 -5.12
N PRO A 91 -6.93 -14.05 -5.30
CA PRO A 91 -8.36 -14.08 -5.64
C PRO A 91 -9.26 -13.30 -4.70
N ALA A 92 -9.08 -13.42 -3.37
CA ALA A 92 -9.86 -12.68 -2.38
C ALA A 92 -9.57 -11.17 -2.43
N GLY A 93 -8.31 -10.77 -2.63
CA GLY A 93 -7.92 -9.37 -2.74
C GLY A 93 -8.43 -8.71 -4.03
N LEU A 94 -8.40 -9.41 -5.16
CA LEU A 94 -9.00 -8.92 -6.41
C LEU A 94 -10.52 -8.73 -6.27
N GLU A 95 -11.20 -9.64 -5.59
CA GLU A 95 -12.63 -9.50 -5.26
C GLU A 95 -12.85 -8.27 -4.35
N ALA A 96 -12.03 -8.13 -3.29
CA ALA A 96 -12.13 -6.98 -2.38
C ALA A 96 -11.93 -5.65 -3.12
N ILE A 97 -10.91 -5.54 -4.00
CA ILE A 97 -10.65 -4.34 -4.81
C ILE A 97 -11.87 -3.99 -5.68
N GLN A 98 -12.43 -4.97 -6.40
CA GLN A 98 -13.61 -4.75 -7.27
C GLN A 98 -14.82 -4.29 -6.45
N ARG A 99 -15.09 -4.93 -5.32
CA ARG A 99 -16.22 -4.59 -4.45
C ARG A 99 -16.03 -3.20 -3.83
N LEU A 100 -14.83 -2.88 -3.36
CA LEU A 100 -14.50 -1.59 -2.79
C LEU A 100 -14.68 -0.48 -3.84
N ARG A 101 -14.09 -0.64 -5.03
CA ARG A 101 -14.21 0.35 -6.11
C ARG A 101 -15.66 0.56 -6.56
N LYS A 102 -16.46 -0.51 -6.60
CA LYS A 102 -17.88 -0.42 -6.93
C LYS A 102 -18.69 0.33 -5.86
N ALA A 103 -18.40 0.09 -4.58
CA ALA A 103 -19.08 0.72 -3.45
C ALA A 103 -18.62 2.16 -3.21
N GLN A 104 -17.33 2.42 -3.43
CA GLN A 104 -16.66 3.70 -3.20
C GLN A 104 -15.80 4.04 -4.43
N PRO A 105 -16.35 4.72 -5.45
CA PRO A 105 -15.61 5.04 -6.69
C PRO A 105 -14.33 5.85 -6.46
N ASP A 106 -14.27 6.65 -5.42
CA ASP A 106 -13.14 7.52 -5.08
C ASP A 106 -12.20 6.89 -4.02
N ALA A 107 -12.37 5.61 -3.67
CA ALA A 107 -11.49 4.93 -2.72
C ALA A 107 -10.04 4.91 -3.23
N HIS A 108 -9.09 5.12 -2.33
CA HIS A 108 -7.66 5.06 -2.62
C HIS A 108 -7.13 3.63 -2.41
N ILE A 109 -6.72 2.95 -3.49
CA ILE A 109 -6.39 1.53 -3.48
C ILE A 109 -4.99 1.29 -4.04
N THR A 110 -4.13 0.64 -3.25
CA THR A 110 -2.83 0.15 -3.69
C THR A 110 -2.85 -1.37 -3.76
N ALA A 111 -2.66 -1.95 -4.93
CA ALA A 111 -2.46 -3.39 -5.06
C ALA A 111 -1.03 -3.77 -4.67
N THR A 112 -0.87 -4.76 -3.80
CA THR A 112 0.45 -5.19 -3.28
C THR A 112 0.66 -6.69 -3.42
N ALA A 113 1.84 -7.17 -3.00
CA ALA A 113 2.27 -8.56 -3.18
C ALA A 113 2.30 -8.99 -4.67
N ILE A 114 2.76 -8.09 -5.51
CA ILE A 114 2.87 -8.30 -6.96
C ILE A 114 4.26 -8.83 -7.30
N TYR A 115 4.31 -9.95 -8.02
CA TYR A 115 5.52 -10.63 -8.48
C TYR A 115 5.59 -10.72 -10.01
N THR A 116 4.46 -10.54 -10.71
CA THR A 116 4.40 -10.66 -12.17
C THR A 116 3.61 -9.50 -12.78
N PRO A 117 3.92 -9.15 -14.06
CA PRO A 117 3.16 -8.12 -14.78
C PRO A 117 1.67 -8.43 -14.88
N MET A 118 1.30 -9.70 -15.03
CA MET A 118 -0.10 -10.12 -15.13
C MET A 118 -0.88 -9.85 -13.83
N GLN A 119 -0.24 -10.00 -12.66
CA GLN A 119 -0.88 -9.63 -11.40
C GLN A 119 -1.16 -8.12 -11.32
N ALA A 120 -0.23 -7.27 -11.79
CA ALA A 120 -0.45 -5.83 -11.87
C ALA A 120 -1.58 -5.48 -12.83
N PHE A 121 -1.63 -6.12 -14.01
CA PHE A 121 -2.72 -5.95 -14.96
C PHE A 121 -4.08 -6.29 -14.36
N LEU A 122 -4.21 -7.44 -13.69
CA LEU A 122 -5.46 -7.83 -13.02
C LEU A 122 -5.85 -6.86 -11.91
N ALA A 123 -4.89 -6.34 -11.15
CA ALA A 123 -5.13 -5.34 -10.11
C ALA A 123 -5.69 -4.04 -10.69
N ALA A 124 -5.10 -3.53 -11.78
CA ALA A 124 -5.60 -2.35 -12.46
C ALA A 124 -6.99 -2.56 -13.04
N LYS A 125 -7.23 -3.72 -13.68
CA LYS A 125 -8.57 -4.09 -14.19
C LYS A 125 -9.60 -4.20 -13.06
N ALA A 126 -9.19 -4.58 -11.85
CA ALA A 126 -10.06 -4.61 -10.68
C ALA A 126 -10.34 -3.21 -10.10
N GLY A 127 -9.54 -2.20 -10.44
CA GLY A 127 -9.74 -0.81 -10.04
C GLY A 127 -8.73 -0.27 -9.02
N ALA A 128 -7.53 -0.86 -8.89
CA ALA A 128 -6.46 -0.31 -8.09
C ALA A 128 -5.84 0.94 -8.75
N ASP A 129 -5.44 1.92 -7.93
CA ASP A 129 -4.80 3.16 -8.38
C ASP A 129 -3.27 2.99 -8.48
N TYR A 130 -2.69 2.16 -7.63
CA TYR A 130 -1.26 1.85 -7.58
C TYR A 130 -1.01 0.35 -7.64
N ALA A 131 0.08 -0.02 -8.31
CA ALA A 131 0.66 -1.35 -8.26
C ALA A 131 2.02 -1.28 -7.55
N ALA A 132 2.20 -2.06 -6.48
CA ALA A 132 3.43 -2.14 -5.67
C ALA A 132 4.12 -3.50 -5.83
N PRO A 133 4.98 -3.68 -6.85
CA PRO A 133 5.73 -4.92 -7.06
C PRO A 133 6.86 -5.07 -6.03
N TYR A 134 7.14 -6.32 -5.67
CA TYR A 134 8.22 -6.68 -4.76
C TYR A 134 9.55 -6.88 -5.51
N ILE A 135 10.21 -5.80 -5.92
CA ILE A 135 11.42 -5.85 -6.74
C ILE A 135 12.48 -6.79 -6.14
N ASN A 136 12.94 -6.53 -4.91
CA ASN A 136 13.94 -7.39 -4.26
C ASN A 136 13.52 -8.85 -4.10
N ARG A 137 12.24 -9.12 -3.88
CA ARG A 137 11.77 -10.51 -3.75
C ARG A 137 11.72 -11.22 -5.09
N ILE A 138 11.43 -10.50 -6.16
CA ILE A 138 11.50 -11.03 -7.53
C ILE A 138 12.95 -11.39 -7.87
N ASP A 139 13.91 -10.52 -7.55
CA ASP A 139 15.34 -10.77 -7.73
C ASP A 139 15.80 -11.99 -6.90
N ASN A 140 15.36 -12.11 -5.64
CA ASN A 140 15.68 -13.24 -4.78
C ASN A 140 15.10 -14.58 -5.29
N LEU A 141 14.07 -14.54 -6.14
CA LEU A 141 13.51 -15.71 -6.80
C LEU A 141 14.23 -16.05 -8.12
N GLY A 142 15.27 -15.30 -8.49
CA GLY A 142 16.06 -15.52 -9.70
C GLY A 142 15.46 -14.92 -10.97
N ALA A 143 14.47 -14.02 -10.84
CA ALA A 143 13.91 -13.24 -11.94
C ALA A 143 14.44 -11.80 -11.90
N ASP A 144 14.22 -11.01 -12.95
CA ASP A 144 14.63 -9.61 -13.03
C ASP A 144 13.49 -8.70 -12.57
N GLY A 145 13.61 -8.16 -11.34
CA GLY A 145 12.62 -7.29 -10.72
C GLY A 145 12.51 -5.93 -11.43
N ILE A 146 13.63 -5.39 -11.91
CA ILE A 146 13.65 -4.09 -12.64
C ILE A 146 12.95 -4.25 -14.00
N ALA A 147 13.27 -5.30 -14.74
CA ALA A 147 12.59 -5.60 -16.00
C ALA A 147 11.10 -5.84 -15.79
N THR A 148 10.72 -6.55 -14.71
CA THR A 148 9.31 -6.74 -14.32
C THR A 148 8.61 -5.41 -14.05
N ALA A 149 9.24 -4.51 -13.29
CA ALA A 149 8.68 -3.18 -13.01
C ALA A 149 8.51 -2.34 -14.29
N LYS A 150 9.50 -2.41 -15.20
CA LYS A 150 9.42 -1.73 -16.49
C LYS A 150 8.25 -2.24 -17.34
N ILE A 151 8.07 -3.57 -17.43
CA ILE A 151 6.93 -4.15 -18.15
C ILE A 151 5.60 -3.68 -17.55
N ILE A 152 5.50 -3.66 -16.22
CA ILE A 152 4.30 -3.13 -15.53
C ILE A 152 4.05 -1.67 -15.93
N GLN A 153 5.08 -0.83 -15.90
CA GLN A 153 4.97 0.57 -16.29
C GLN A 153 4.56 0.75 -17.76
N ASP A 154 5.11 -0.08 -18.66
CA ASP A 154 4.80 0.01 -20.10
C ASP A 154 3.36 -0.48 -20.42
N MET A 155 2.68 -1.16 -19.49
CA MET A 155 1.28 -1.64 -19.62
C MET A 155 0.24 -0.58 -19.23
N PHE A 156 0.61 0.46 -18.50
CA PHE A 156 -0.23 1.52 -17.94
C PHE A 156 0.21 2.90 -18.37
#